data_6d33ad6a51c8dea376307c5d15870543
#
_entry.id   6d33ad6a51c8dea376307c5d15870543
#
_cell.length_a   1.000
_cell.length_b   1.000
_cell.length_c   1.000
_cell.angle_alpha   90.00
_cell.angle_beta   90.00
_cell.angle_gamma   90.00
#
_symmetry.space_group_name_H-M   'P 1'
#
loop_
_entity.id
_entity.type
_entity.pdbx_description
1 polymer ?
#
loop_
_entity_poly.entity_id
_entity_poly.type
_entity_poly.pdbx_seq_one_letter_code
_entity_poly.pdbx_strand_id
1 'polypeptide(L)'
;LIKKGALVREANKARSLSIAPGIAVPDESRPLRVPLVGKIAAGYPIEKVAEEEELDLGAVLGPRPGKNNSMFALKVEGESMKDEGILDGDYVLIERTDIAHNGDRVVALLPDGQTTLKTFFKESDHVRLQPANPSFSPIIVRECKIQGIVRGVVRRY
;
A
#
# COMPACT_ATOMS: atom_id res chain seq x y z
N LEU A 1 -19.25 -12.26 -12.92
CA LEU A 1 -19.71 -10.90 -12.64
C LEU A 1 -20.08 -10.19 -13.93
N ILE A 2 -21.35 -10.26 -14.29
CA ILE A 2 -21.89 -9.52 -15.43
C ILE A 2 -22.31 -8.15 -14.93
N LYS A 3 -21.53 -7.13 -15.25
CA LYS A 3 -21.92 -5.75 -15.05
C LYS A 3 -22.68 -5.26 -16.28
N LYS A 4 -23.74 -4.46 -16.05
CA LYS A 4 -24.59 -3.93 -17.10
C LYS A 4 -23.75 -3.20 -18.18
N GLY A 5 -23.76 -3.72 -19.40
CA GLY A 5 -23.06 -3.16 -20.55
C GLY A 5 -21.57 -3.48 -20.69
N ALA A 6 -20.93 -4.13 -19.70
CA ALA A 6 -19.49 -4.41 -19.72
C ALA A 6 -19.15 -5.82 -20.21
N LEU A 7 -19.93 -6.81 -19.84
CA LEU A 7 -19.72 -8.22 -20.23
C LEU A 7 -20.98 -8.80 -20.83
N VAL A 8 -20.82 -9.56 -21.91
CA VAL A 8 -21.90 -10.27 -22.60
C VAL A 8 -21.61 -11.77 -22.57
N ARG A 9 -22.60 -12.58 -22.19
CA ARG A 9 -22.50 -14.03 -22.22
C ARG A 9 -23.14 -14.53 -23.49
N GLU A 10 -22.41 -15.28 -24.32
CA GLU A 10 -22.97 -15.93 -25.50
C GLU A 10 -23.90 -17.06 -25.11
N ALA A 11 -25.08 -17.11 -25.77
CA ALA A 11 -26.04 -18.19 -25.59
C ALA A 11 -25.43 -19.54 -26.02
N ASN A 12 -25.67 -20.58 -25.23
CA ASN A 12 -25.26 -21.98 -25.46
C ASN A 12 -23.77 -22.32 -25.36
N LYS A 13 -22.91 -21.41 -24.88
CA LYS A 13 -21.52 -21.75 -24.55
C LYS A 13 -21.31 -21.58 -23.07
N ALA A 14 -21.10 -22.66 -22.33
CA ALA A 14 -20.63 -22.62 -20.97
C ALA A 14 -19.24 -21.93 -20.93
N ARG A 15 -19.08 -20.87 -20.15
CA ARG A 15 -17.85 -20.08 -19.98
C ARG A 15 -17.48 -19.08 -21.09
N SER A 16 -18.35 -18.74 -22.01
CA SER A 16 -18.10 -17.68 -22.98
C SER A 16 -18.57 -16.33 -22.40
N LEU A 17 -17.67 -15.61 -21.75
CA LEU A 17 -17.84 -14.21 -21.41
C LEU A 17 -16.98 -13.40 -22.37
N SER A 18 -17.58 -12.49 -23.13
CA SER A 18 -16.89 -11.55 -23.99
C SER A 18 -17.19 -10.13 -23.58
N ILE A 19 -16.26 -9.23 -23.88
CA ILE A 19 -16.45 -7.81 -23.61
C ILE A 19 -17.35 -7.23 -24.70
N ALA A 20 -18.34 -6.44 -24.29
CA ALA A 20 -19.24 -5.80 -25.22
C ALA A 20 -18.47 -4.88 -26.20
N PRO A 21 -18.82 -4.85 -27.50
CA PRO A 21 -18.17 -3.97 -28.46
C PRO A 21 -18.24 -2.50 -28.02
N GLY A 22 -17.12 -1.78 -28.13
CA GLY A 22 -17.04 -0.36 -27.83
C GLY A 22 -16.72 0.00 -26.36
N ILE A 23 -16.55 -0.98 -25.47
CA ILE A 23 -16.08 -0.74 -24.11
C ILE A 23 -14.58 -0.94 -24.07
N ALA A 24 -13.85 0.14 -23.76
CA ALA A 24 -12.42 0.04 -23.47
C ALA A 24 -12.23 -0.70 -22.13
N VAL A 25 -11.62 -1.87 -22.19
CA VAL A 25 -11.16 -2.56 -20.96
C VAL A 25 -9.95 -1.82 -20.45
N PRO A 26 -9.91 -1.46 -19.18
CA PRO A 26 -8.65 -1.02 -18.58
C PRO A 26 -7.63 -2.15 -18.78
N ASP A 27 -6.53 -1.84 -19.44
CA ASP A 27 -5.42 -2.78 -19.54
C ASP A 27 -4.77 -2.89 -18.17
N GLU A 28 -5.17 -3.89 -17.40
CA GLU A 28 -4.64 -4.15 -16.05
C GLU A 28 -3.13 -4.46 -16.07
N SER A 29 -2.57 -4.71 -17.24
CA SER A 29 -1.14 -4.94 -17.41
C SER A 29 -0.32 -3.65 -17.55
N ARG A 30 -0.99 -2.49 -17.77
CA ARG A 30 -0.28 -1.22 -17.95
C ARG A 30 0.11 -0.63 -16.60
N PRO A 31 1.41 -0.37 -16.39
CA PRO A 31 1.85 0.37 -15.22
C PRO A 31 1.22 1.77 -15.22
N LEU A 32 0.80 2.23 -14.04
CA LEU A 32 0.32 3.60 -13.88
C LEU A 32 1.50 4.55 -14.00
N ARG A 33 1.63 5.17 -15.15
CA ARG A 33 2.67 6.17 -15.44
C ARG A 33 2.07 7.56 -15.49
N VAL A 34 2.73 8.48 -14.82
CA VAL A 34 2.36 9.88 -14.82
C VAL A 34 3.57 10.74 -15.20
N PRO A 35 3.40 11.84 -15.95
CA PRO A 35 4.52 12.74 -16.26
C PRO A 35 5.10 13.34 -14.98
N LEU A 36 6.42 13.25 -14.82
CA LEU A 36 7.16 13.95 -13.78
C LEU A 36 7.65 15.27 -14.35
N VAL A 37 6.91 16.35 -14.07
CA VAL A 37 7.13 17.66 -14.72
C VAL A 37 8.04 18.59 -13.92
N GLY A 38 8.55 18.18 -12.78
CA GLY A 38 9.48 18.98 -12.00
C GLY A 38 9.58 18.59 -10.53
N LYS A 39 10.34 19.39 -9.83
CA LYS A 39 10.50 19.33 -8.37
C LYS A 39 9.87 20.57 -7.75
N ILE A 40 9.19 20.41 -6.64
CA ILE A 40 8.63 21.50 -5.86
C ILE A 40 9.23 21.50 -4.45
N ALA A 41 9.76 22.66 -4.06
CA ALA A 41 10.15 22.89 -2.68
C ALA A 41 9.07 23.72 -1.98
N ALA A 42 8.70 23.33 -0.78
CA ALA A 42 7.76 24.11 0.02
C ALA A 42 8.38 25.49 0.32
N GLY A 43 7.80 26.56 -0.23
CA GLY A 43 8.22 27.94 0.00
C GLY A 43 9.10 28.59 -1.07
N TYR A 44 9.48 27.89 -2.16
CA TYR A 44 10.29 28.45 -3.25
C TYR A 44 9.71 28.14 -4.63
N PRO A 45 10.03 28.99 -5.67
CA PRO A 45 9.56 28.74 -7.03
C PRO A 45 10.08 27.41 -7.60
N ILE A 46 9.27 26.83 -8.47
CA ILE A 46 9.55 25.54 -9.12
C ILE A 46 10.60 25.74 -10.22
N GLU A 47 11.64 24.92 -10.21
CA GLU A 47 12.49 24.71 -11.38
C GLU A 47 11.85 23.65 -12.29
N LYS A 48 11.59 24.01 -13.54
CA LYS A 48 11.11 23.06 -14.54
C LYS A 48 12.19 22.03 -14.83
N VAL A 49 11.82 20.76 -14.84
CA VAL A 49 12.70 19.71 -15.38
C VAL A 49 12.81 19.93 -16.89
N ALA A 50 14.04 19.94 -17.38
CA ALA A 50 14.33 20.22 -18.79
C ALA A 50 13.93 19.07 -19.74
N GLU A 51 13.66 17.90 -19.22
CA GLU A 51 13.24 16.71 -19.96
C GLU A 51 11.99 16.12 -19.34
N GLU A 52 11.06 15.68 -20.18
CA GLU A 52 9.85 14.98 -19.74
C GLU A 52 10.24 13.57 -19.28
N GLU A 53 10.28 13.38 -17.97
CA GLU A 53 10.42 12.05 -17.35
C GLU A 53 9.03 11.48 -17.06
N GLU A 54 8.89 10.18 -17.21
CA GLU A 54 7.71 9.47 -16.75
C GLU A 54 7.97 8.81 -15.38
N LEU A 55 7.07 9.04 -14.44
CA LEU A 55 7.07 8.36 -13.15
C LEU A 55 6.20 7.12 -13.23
N ASP A 56 6.82 5.96 -13.11
CA ASP A 56 6.13 4.69 -12.96
C ASP A 56 5.83 4.45 -11.48
N LEU A 57 4.58 4.63 -11.09
CA LEU A 57 4.15 4.47 -9.70
C LEU A 57 4.32 3.04 -9.21
N GLY A 58 4.19 2.04 -10.09
CA GLY A 58 4.46 0.66 -9.75
C GLY A 58 5.93 0.41 -9.41
N ALA A 59 6.84 1.03 -10.16
CA ALA A 59 8.28 0.93 -9.90
C ALA A 59 8.69 1.64 -8.60
N VAL A 60 8.04 2.76 -8.27
CA VAL A 60 8.33 3.51 -7.03
C VAL A 60 7.81 2.79 -5.79
N LEU A 61 6.62 2.20 -5.87
CA LEU A 61 5.88 1.65 -4.73
C LEU A 61 5.91 0.12 -4.67
N GLY A 62 6.37 -0.53 -5.73
CA GLY A 62 6.42 -1.99 -5.86
C GLY A 62 7.49 -2.65 -5.00
N PRO A 63 7.52 -3.98 -4.99
CA PRO A 63 8.54 -4.74 -4.29
C PRO A 63 9.92 -4.42 -4.85
N ARG A 64 10.94 -4.52 -4.00
CA ARG A 64 12.32 -4.31 -4.43
C ARG A 64 12.70 -5.28 -5.56
N PRO A 65 13.44 -4.83 -6.59
CA PRO A 65 13.89 -5.73 -7.65
C PRO A 65 14.56 -6.99 -7.09
N GLY A 66 14.18 -8.15 -7.64
CA GLY A 66 14.72 -9.45 -7.25
C GLY A 66 14.01 -10.16 -6.09
N LYS A 67 12.98 -9.56 -5.51
CA LYS A 67 12.12 -10.22 -4.53
C LYS A 67 10.74 -10.48 -5.13
N ASN A 68 10.34 -11.74 -5.15
CA ASN A 68 9.00 -12.19 -5.56
C ASN A 68 7.95 -11.93 -4.47
N ASN A 69 7.99 -10.77 -3.85
CA ASN A 69 7.07 -10.46 -2.78
C ASN A 69 5.81 -9.81 -3.36
N SER A 70 4.66 -10.38 -3.08
CA SER A 70 3.39 -9.79 -3.43
C SER A 70 3.13 -8.53 -2.59
N MET A 71 2.46 -7.56 -3.21
CA MET A 71 1.99 -6.35 -2.55
C MET A 71 0.50 -6.47 -2.24
N PHE A 72 0.07 -5.84 -1.17
CA PHE A 72 -1.35 -5.61 -0.89
C PHE A 72 -1.55 -4.24 -0.27
N ALA A 73 -2.78 -3.79 -0.22
CA ALA A 73 -3.13 -2.50 0.35
C ALA A 73 -4.12 -2.67 1.51
N LEU A 74 -3.99 -1.79 2.50
CA LEU A 74 -4.95 -1.66 3.58
C LEU A 74 -5.37 -0.20 3.74
N LYS A 75 -6.64 0.01 4.07
CA LYS A 75 -7.14 1.33 4.46
C LYS A 75 -6.89 1.56 5.95
N VAL A 76 -6.33 2.70 6.29
CA VAL A 76 -6.02 3.09 7.66
C VAL A 76 -7.27 3.61 8.35
N GLU A 77 -7.55 3.09 9.54
CA GLU A 77 -8.53 3.62 10.46
C GLU A 77 -7.84 4.08 11.74
N GLY A 78 -8.16 5.28 12.17
CA GLY A 78 -7.59 5.89 13.38
C GLY A 78 -6.29 6.66 13.14
N GLU A 79 -5.72 7.19 14.22
CA GLU A 79 -4.64 8.16 14.18
C GLU A 79 -3.36 7.70 14.90
N SER A 80 -3.22 6.41 15.17
CA SER A 80 -2.09 5.91 15.96
C SER A 80 -0.71 6.11 15.31
N MET A 81 -0.68 6.41 14.00
CA MET A 81 0.55 6.59 13.22
C MET A 81 0.68 7.98 12.58
N LYS A 82 -0.07 8.97 13.09
CA LYS A 82 -0.13 10.30 12.48
C LYS A 82 1.22 11.04 12.47
N ASP A 83 2.06 10.88 13.48
CA ASP A 83 3.35 11.55 13.55
C ASP A 83 4.39 10.96 12.58
N GLU A 84 4.08 9.81 11.99
CA GLU A 84 4.79 9.21 10.85
C GLU A 84 4.15 9.57 9.49
N GLY A 85 3.17 10.48 9.51
CA GLY A 85 2.49 10.92 8.29
C GLY A 85 1.46 9.94 7.73
N ILE A 86 1.06 8.93 8.50
CA ILE A 86 0.02 7.96 8.13
C ILE A 86 -1.26 8.35 8.87
N LEU A 87 -2.25 8.82 8.12
CA LEU A 87 -3.48 9.40 8.65
C LEU A 87 -4.68 8.48 8.44
N ASP A 88 -5.72 8.73 9.22
CA ASP A 88 -7.02 8.08 9.02
C ASP A 88 -7.52 8.27 7.58
N GLY A 89 -8.00 7.20 6.97
CA GLY A 89 -8.46 7.19 5.58
C GLY A 89 -7.38 6.97 4.51
N ASP A 90 -6.11 6.98 4.87
CA ASP A 90 -5.02 6.66 3.95
C ASP A 90 -5.08 5.20 3.48
N TYR A 91 -4.50 4.95 2.31
CA TYR A 91 -4.18 3.60 1.87
C TYR A 91 -2.69 3.36 2.05
N VAL A 92 -2.34 2.29 2.76
CA VAL A 92 -0.94 1.86 2.90
C VAL A 92 -0.66 0.71 1.95
N LEU A 93 0.47 0.80 1.25
CA LEU A 93 0.96 -0.25 0.37
C LEU A 93 1.97 -1.10 1.12
N ILE A 94 1.74 -2.39 1.16
CA ILE A 94 2.41 -3.32 2.05
C ILE A 94 3.07 -4.41 1.23
N GLU A 95 4.36 -4.58 1.41
CA GLU A 95 5.11 -5.73 0.91
C GLU A 95 4.89 -6.90 1.85
N ARG A 96 4.35 -8.01 1.34
CA ARG A 96 4.11 -9.22 2.12
C ARG A 96 5.44 -9.86 2.54
N THR A 97 5.63 -9.96 3.83
CA THR A 97 6.78 -10.62 4.45
C THR A 97 6.43 -11.01 5.89
N ASP A 98 7.08 -12.02 6.41
CA ASP A 98 6.99 -12.45 7.81
C ASP A 98 8.20 -12.00 8.64
N ILE A 99 9.15 -11.31 8.01
CA ILE A 99 10.38 -10.82 8.65
C ILE A 99 10.33 -9.30 8.76
N ALA A 100 10.59 -8.78 9.96
CA ALA A 100 10.72 -7.36 10.22
C ALA A 100 11.98 -7.05 11.01
N HIS A 101 12.52 -5.86 10.82
CA HIS A 101 13.65 -5.31 11.56
C HIS A 101 13.18 -4.14 12.44
N ASN A 102 13.96 -3.83 13.47
CA ASN A 102 13.67 -2.70 14.34
C ASN A 102 13.54 -1.40 13.54
N GLY A 103 12.46 -0.68 13.77
CA GLY A 103 12.14 0.55 13.06
C GLY A 103 11.26 0.38 11.81
N ASP A 104 11.00 -0.85 11.37
CA ASP A 104 10.06 -1.10 10.28
C ASP A 104 8.63 -0.78 10.70
N ARG A 105 7.88 -0.14 9.81
CA ARG A 105 6.44 0.02 9.96
C ARG A 105 5.77 -1.22 9.43
N VAL A 106 5.11 -1.94 10.32
CA VAL A 106 4.59 -3.29 10.03
C VAL A 106 3.09 -3.38 10.20
N VAL A 107 2.50 -4.31 9.47
CA VAL A 107 1.19 -4.87 9.78
C VAL A 107 1.42 -6.15 10.56
N ALA A 108 0.95 -6.19 11.80
CA ALA A 108 1.13 -7.31 12.71
C ALA A 108 -0.21 -7.89 13.14
N LEU A 109 -0.30 -9.22 13.13
CA LEU A 109 -1.40 -9.96 13.72
C LEU A 109 -1.05 -10.29 15.17
N LEU A 110 -1.87 -9.80 16.09
CA LEU A 110 -1.72 -10.04 17.53
C LEU A 110 -2.26 -11.41 17.96
N PRO A 111 -1.85 -11.93 19.13
CA PRO A 111 -2.35 -13.22 19.64
C PRO A 111 -3.87 -13.28 19.82
N ASP A 112 -4.53 -12.14 20.05
CA ASP A 112 -5.99 -12.03 20.17
C ASP A 112 -6.74 -12.01 18.83
N GLY A 113 -6.02 -12.10 17.71
CA GLY A 113 -6.58 -12.06 16.35
C GLY A 113 -6.75 -10.67 15.75
N GLN A 114 -6.43 -9.60 16.49
CA GLN A 114 -6.47 -8.23 15.98
C GLN A 114 -5.26 -7.93 15.09
N THR A 115 -5.47 -7.12 14.06
CA THR A 115 -4.42 -6.62 13.17
C THR A 115 -4.15 -5.16 13.48
N THR A 116 -2.88 -4.77 13.55
CA THR A 116 -2.47 -3.40 13.85
C THR A 116 -1.33 -2.96 12.96
N LEU A 117 -1.25 -1.64 12.71
CA LEU A 117 -0.16 -0.96 12.03
C LEU A 117 0.64 -0.16 13.05
N LYS A 118 1.89 -0.53 13.26
CA LYS A 118 2.79 0.08 14.24
C LYS A 118 4.23 0.00 13.77
N THR A 119 5.12 0.71 14.46
CA THR A 119 6.56 0.52 14.29
C THR A 119 7.03 -0.65 15.15
N PHE A 120 7.74 -1.56 14.53
CA PHE A 120 8.21 -2.80 15.16
C PHE A 120 9.54 -2.62 15.87
N PHE A 121 9.62 -3.13 17.09
CA PHE A 121 10.87 -3.27 17.84
C PHE A 121 10.89 -4.61 18.55
N LYS A 122 11.91 -5.42 18.27
CA LYS A 122 12.17 -6.66 19.00
C LYS A 122 13.09 -6.34 20.17
N GLU A 123 12.58 -6.52 21.36
CA GLU A 123 13.31 -6.40 22.61
C GLU A 123 13.85 -7.78 23.06
N SER A 124 14.53 -7.85 24.20
CA SER A 124 15.17 -9.08 24.67
C SER A 124 14.19 -10.24 24.92
N ASP A 125 13.00 -9.95 25.41
CA ASP A 125 12.00 -10.95 25.85
C ASP A 125 10.58 -10.69 25.34
N HIS A 126 10.39 -9.62 24.55
CA HIS A 126 9.08 -9.24 24.01
C HIS A 126 9.22 -8.48 22.70
N VAL A 127 8.09 -8.25 22.05
CA VAL A 127 7.94 -7.35 20.92
C VAL A 127 7.21 -6.09 21.39
N ARG A 128 7.76 -4.94 21.08
CA ARG A 128 7.10 -3.65 21.25
C ARG A 128 6.62 -3.12 19.92
N LEU A 129 5.33 -2.89 19.82
CA LEU A 129 4.68 -2.27 18.67
C LEU A 129 4.35 -0.83 19.03
N GLN A 130 5.17 0.09 18.51
CA GLN A 130 5.17 1.48 18.89
C GLN A 130 4.23 2.31 18.01
N PRO A 131 3.23 3.00 18.58
CA PRO A 131 2.47 4.00 17.85
C PRO A 131 3.30 5.25 17.58
N ALA A 132 2.94 6.01 16.56
CA ALA A 132 3.48 7.33 16.26
C ALA A 132 2.43 8.40 16.60
N ASN A 133 2.00 8.39 17.83
CA ASN A 133 1.06 9.34 18.41
C ASN A 133 1.11 9.21 19.94
N PRO A 134 1.43 10.29 20.67
CA PRO A 134 1.53 10.26 22.13
C PRO A 134 0.26 9.86 22.87
N SER A 135 -0.91 10.02 22.23
CA SER A 135 -2.21 9.61 22.79
C SER A 135 -2.44 8.11 22.82
N PHE A 136 -1.55 7.33 22.20
CA PHE A 136 -1.63 5.86 22.14
C PHE A 136 -0.47 5.22 22.87
N SER A 137 -0.74 4.20 23.65
CA SER A 137 0.27 3.42 24.35
C SER A 137 0.88 2.35 23.45
N PRO A 138 2.18 2.03 23.63
CA PRO A 138 2.79 0.88 22.96
C PRO A 138 2.07 -0.42 23.29
N ILE A 139 2.02 -1.32 22.31
CA ILE A 139 1.51 -2.68 22.49
C ILE A 139 2.71 -3.59 22.78
N ILE A 140 2.69 -4.24 23.93
CA ILE A 140 3.73 -5.17 24.35
C ILE A 140 3.15 -6.59 24.29
N VAL A 141 3.77 -7.45 23.48
CA VAL A 141 3.40 -8.86 23.33
C VAL A 141 4.64 -9.73 23.33
N ARG A 142 4.51 -10.99 23.73
CA ARG A 142 5.65 -11.93 23.67
C ARG A 142 6.06 -12.20 22.25
N GLU A 143 5.07 -12.36 21.38
CA GLU A 143 5.24 -12.60 19.94
C GLU A 143 4.05 -12.05 19.17
N CYS A 144 4.27 -11.74 17.91
CA CYS A 144 3.23 -11.40 16.94
C CYS A 144 3.61 -11.95 15.58
N LYS A 145 2.62 -12.11 14.71
CA LYS A 145 2.85 -12.53 13.34
C LYS A 145 2.94 -11.30 12.43
N ILE A 146 4.10 -11.09 11.83
CA ILE A 146 4.27 -10.04 10.82
C ILE A 146 3.57 -10.48 9.54
N GLN A 147 2.74 -9.62 9.00
CA GLN A 147 2.03 -9.84 7.73
C GLN A 147 2.67 -9.08 6.58
N GLY A 148 3.35 -7.99 6.87
CA GLY A 148 4.06 -7.21 5.88
C GLY A 148 4.65 -5.92 6.42
N ILE A 149 5.41 -5.27 5.55
CA ILE A 149 6.10 -3.99 5.82
C ILE A 149 5.49 -2.91 4.93
N VAL A 150 5.23 -1.74 5.49
CA VAL A 150 4.74 -0.58 4.74
C VAL A 150 5.84 -0.07 3.81
N ARG A 151 5.52 0.05 2.52
CA ARG A 151 6.41 0.59 1.48
C ARG A 151 5.97 1.95 0.98
N GLY A 152 4.72 2.29 1.13
CA GLY A 152 4.20 3.55 0.68
C GLY A 152 2.82 3.87 1.23
N VAL A 153 2.44 5.13 1.06
CA VAL A 153 1.14 5.67 1.44
C VAL A 153 0.54 6.36 0.23
N VAL A 154 -0.73 6.11 -0.01
CA VAL A 154 -1.51 6.80 -1.03
C VAL A 154 -2.66 7.53 -0.35
N ARG A 155 -2.78 8.82 -0.61
CA ARG A 155 -3.83 9.67 -0.08
C ARG A 155 -4.55 10.41 -1.18
N ARG A 156 -5.87 10.36 -1.13
CA ARG A 156 -6.73 11.13 -2.00
C ARG A 156 -7.31 12.32 -1.22
N TYR A 157 -7.16 13.47 -1.78
CA TYR A 157 -7.75 14.70 -1.25
C TYR A 157 -9.16 14.95 -1.80
#